data_d3c80153996785ccd8d9889cf2e7d9d2
#
_entry.id   d3c80153996785ccd8d9889cf2e7d9d2
#
_cell.length_a   1.000
_cell.length_b   1.000
_cell.length_c   1.000
_cell.angle_alpha   90.00
_cell.angle_beta   90.00
_cell.angle_gamma   90.00
#
_symmetry.space_group_name_H-M   'P 1'
#
loop_
_entity.id
_entity.type
_entity.pdbx_description
1 polymer ?
#
loop_
_entity_poly.entity_id
_entity_poly.type
_entity_poly.pdbx_seq_one_letter_code
_entity_poly.pdbx_strand_id
1 'polypeptide(L)'
;MKKVELEKLPKKTLIELAKMYSQNWKSLDGNWFGLVEEEFGLEAAVRLDLRSWEKQAVLEAQRIKKLMKLNNGGPSSVLTVLSFMSWQLASPLFEIEEEGPDRIIFYYPRCAVHESRNKNNKPVFPCKTMKLRLLSNIASVVEPRTVVRCNQCPPDPPQEGFWCKWELSLG
;
A
#
# COMPACT_ATOMS: atom_id res chain seq x y z
N MET A 1 -14.39 7.47 -35.09
CA MET A 1 -13.62 7.81 -33.88
C MET A 1 -12.17 7.40 -34.12
N LYS A 2 -11.18 8.31 -33.98
CA LYS A 2 -9.76 7.93 -34.00
C LYS A 2 -9.45 7.16 -32.71
N LYS A 3 -8.87 5.97 -32.85
CA LYS A 3 -8.39 5.19 -31.71
C LYS A 3 -7.31 5.99 -30.98
N VAL A 4 -7.43 6.16 -29.68
CA VAL A 4 -6.38 6.79 -28.86
C VAL A 4 -5.22 5.80 -28.72
N GLU A 5 -4.03 6.23 -29.14
CA GLU A 5 -2.80 5.43 -29.05
C GLU A 5 -1.96 6.00 -27.92
N LEU A 6 -1.78 5.20 -26.85
CA LEU A 6 -1.08 5.63 -25.63
C LEU A 6 0.35 6.09 -25.93
N GLU A 7 1.01 5.44 -26.87
CA GLU A 7 2.39 5.73 -27.28
C GLU A 7 2.56 7.13 -27.88
N LYS A 8 1.46 7.72 -28.37
CA LYS A 8 1.45 9.07 -28.96
C LYS A 8 1.15 10.17 -27.94
N LEU A 9 0.82 9.80 -26.70
CA LEU A 9 0.56 10.77 -25.66
C LEU A 9 1.86 11.37 -25.10
N PRO A 10 1.87 12.66 -24.74
CA PRO A 10 3.01 13.25 -24.02
C PRO A 10 3.30 12.50 -22.72
N LYS A 11 4.58 12.34 -22.37
CA LYS A 11 5.01 11.69 -21.12
C LYS A 11 4.30 12.27 -19.88
N LYS A 12 4.11 13.59 -19.83
CA LYS A 12 3.39 14.26 -18.74
C LYS A 12 1.95 13.75 -18.62
N THR A 13 1.25 13.61 -19.76
CA THR A 13 -0.13 13.09 -19.78
C THR A 13 -0.18 11.64 -19.30
N LEU A 14 0.78 10.78 -19.69
CA LEU A 14 0.85 9.40 -19.21
C LEU A 14 1.08 9.32 -17.70
N ILE A 15 1.93 10.19 -17.14
CA ILE A 15 2.15 10.27 -15.69
C ILE A 15 0.86 10.68 -14.97
N GLU A 16 0.16 11.70 -15.46
CA GLU A 16 -1.11 12.15 -14.84
C GLU A 16 -2.22 11.10 -14.97
N LEU A 17 -2.28 10.36 -16.09
CA LEU A 17 -3.18 9.21 -16.23
C LEU A 17 -2.88 8.12 -15.21
N ALA A 18 -1.60 7.76 -15.02
CA ALA A 18 -1.21 6.76 -14.02
C ALA A 18 -1.62 7.19 -12.60
N LYS A 19 -1.39 8.45 -12.23
CA LYS A 19 -1.82 9.00 -10.93
C LYS A 19 -3.35 8.99 -10.79
N MET A 20 -4.07 9.40 -11.83
CA MET A 20 -5.53 9.38 -11.85
C MET A 20 -6.07 7.95 -11.64
N TYR A 21 -5.52 6.95 -12.33
CA TYR A 21 -5.95 5.55 -12.13
C TYR A 21 -5.62 5.04 -10.73
N SER A 22 -4.49 5.44 -10.14
CA SER A 22 -4.17 5.17 -8.75
C SER A 22 -5.23 5.76 -7.79
N GLN A 23 -5.67 7.01 -8.03
CA GLN A 23 -6.73 7.64 -7.24
C GLN A 23 -8.07 6.93 -7.42
N ASN A 24 -8.43 6.59 -8.67
CA ASN A 24 -9.67 5.86 -8.98
C ASN A 24 -9.70 4.50 -8.30
N TRP A 25 -8.56 3.79 -8.28
CA TRP A 25 -8.41 2.53 -7.55
C TRP A 25 -8.73 2.71 -6.06
N LYS A 26 -8.10 3.67 -5.39
CA LYS A 26 -8.37 3.97 -3.97
C LYS A 26 -9.83 4.35 -3.71
N SER A 27 -10.43 5.11 -4.61
CA SER A 27 -11.83 5.51 -4.50
C SER A 27 -12.78 4.32 -4.63
N LEU A 28 -12.50 3.42 -5.57
CA LEU A 28 -13.30 2.21 -5.77
C LEU A 28 -13.21 1.27 -4.56
N ASP A 29 -11.99 1.05 -4.07
CA ASP A 29 -11.71 0.23 -2.89
C ASP A 29 -12.43 0.77 -1.64
N GLY A 30 -12.26 2.07 -1.38
CA GLY A 30 -12.92 2.73 -0.25
C GLY A 30 -14.45 2.75 -0.34
N ASN A 31 -15.01 2.95 -1.53
CA ASN A 31 -16.46 2.88 -1.73
C ASN A 31 -16.98 1.46 -1.50
N TRP A 32 -16.31 0.46 -2.07
CA TRP A 32 -16.70 -0.94 -1.86
C TRP A 32 -16.61 -1.34 -0.39
N PHE A 33 -15.49 -1.00 0.27
CA PHE A 33 -15.33 -1.23 1.71
C PHE A 33 -16.46 -0.58 2.52
N GLY A 34 -16.78 0.69 2.21
CA GLY A 34 -17.83 1.43 2.89
C GLY A 34 -19.20 0.78 2.77
N LEU A 35 -19.56 0.30 1.57
CA LEU A 35 -20.82 -0.41 1.33
C LEU A 35 -20.89 -1.75 2.08
N VAL A 36 -19.79 -2.50 2.10
CA VAL A 36 -19.73 -3.76 2.89
C VAL A 36 -19.80 -3.48 4.39
N GLU A 37 -19.15 -2.42 4.87
CA GLU A 37 -19.22 -2.01 6.27
C GLU A 37 -20.64 -1.60 6.67
N GLU A 38 -21.35 -0.88 5.80
CA GLU A 38 -22.73 -0.45 6.02
C GLU A 38 -23.70 -1.62 6.08
N GLU A 39 -23.56 -2.56 5.16
CA GLU A 39 -24.47 -3.70 5.00
C GLU A 39 -24.19 -4.83 6.00
N PHE A 40 -22.92 -5.13 6.27
CA PHE A 40 -22.50 -6.34 7.01
C PHE A 40 -21.66 -6.04 8.25
N GLY A 41 -21.38 -4.77 8.53
CA GLY A 41 -20.55 -4.33 9.66
C GLY A 41 -19.05 -4.37 9.40
N LEU A 42 -18.30 -3.69 10.29
CA LEU A 42 -16.86 -3.50 10.17
C LEU A 42 -16.07 -4.82 10.11
N GLU A 43 -16.43 -5.81 10.92
CA GLU A 43 -15.71 -7.10 10.97
C GLU A 43 -15.77 -7.81 9.62
N ALA A 44 -16.96 -7.87 9.00
CA ALA A 44 -17.15 -8.47 7.69
C ALA A 44 -16.36 -7.70 6.60
N ALA A 45 -16.41 -6.38 6.62
CA ALA A 45 -15.69 -5.53 5.70
C ALA A 45 -14.17 -5.77 5.80
N VAL A 46 -13.59 -5.73 7.00
CA VAL A 46 -12.16 -5.99 7.23
C VAL A 46 -11.76 -7.39 6.77
N ARG A 47 -12.56 -8.40 7.05
CA ARG A 47 -12.27 -9.79 6.65
C ARG A 47 -12.29 -9.98 5.13
N LEU A 48 -13.25 -9.39 4.43
CA LEU A 48 -13.35 -9.49 2.98
C LEU A 48 -12.28 -8.68 2.28
N ASP A 49 -12.01 -7.49 2.76
CA ASP A 49 -10.97 -6.59 2.28
C ASP A 49 -9.59 -7.24 2.39
N LEU A 50 -9.24 -7.78 3.57
CA LEU A 50 -8.00 -8.52 3.76
C LEU A 50 -7.81 -9.63 2.72
N ARG A 51 -8.84 -10.45 2.49
CA ARG A 51 -8.77 -11.55 1.51
C ARG A 51 -8.58 -11.07 0.07
N SER A 52 -9.15 -9.92 -0.27
CA SER A 52 -8.97 -9.27 -1.56
C SER A 52 -7.54 -8.76 -1.73
N TRP A 53 -7.06 -8.00 -0.73
CA TRP A 53 -5.74 -7.40 -0.75
C TRP A 53 -4.60 -8.42 -0.68
N GLU A 54 -4.74 -9.53 0.06
CA GLU A 54 -3.74 -10.61 0.07
C GLU A 54 -3.45 -11.14 -1.33
N LYS A 55 -4.48 -11.30 -2.17
CA LYS A 55 -4.34 -11.75 -3.56
C LYS A 55 -3.80 -10.63 -4.47
N GLN A 56 -4.38 -9.44 -4.35
CA GLN A 56 -4.03 -8.31 -5.18
C GLN A 56 -2.58 -7.87 -4.98
N ALA A 57 -2.09 -7.86 -3.74
CA ALA A 57 -0.72 -7.47 -3.43
C ALA A 57 0.32 -8.37 -4.11
N VAL A 58 0.10 -9.68 -4.11
CA VAL A 58 0.97 -10.64 -4.80
C VAL A 58 0.98 -10.40 -6.31
N LEU A 59 -0.19 -10.29 -6.92
CA LEU A 59 -0.31 -10.07 -8.36
C LEU A 59 0.34 -8.76 -8.80
N GLU A 60 0.11 -7.70 -8.05
CA GLU A 60 0.64 -6.39 -8.37
C GLU A 60 2.16 -6.33 -8.16
N ALA A 61 2.67 -6.89 -7.05
CA ALA A 61 4.11 -6.99 -6.80
C ALA A 61 4.85 -7.75 -7.91
N GLN A 62 4.28 -8.88 -8.39
CA GLN A 62 4.84 -9.63 -9.52
C GLN A 62 4.90 -8.79 -10.80
N ARG A 63 3.82 -8.05 -11.10
CA ARG A 63 3.74 -7.19 -12.29
C ARG A 63 4.76 -6.05 -12.23
N ILE A 64 4.87 -5.38 -11.08
CA ILE A 64 5.83 -4.29 -10.87
C ILE A 64 7.26 -4.81 -10.93
N LYS A 65 7.58 -5.91 -10.22
CA LYS A 65 8.91 -6.55 -10.25
C LYS A 65 9.34 -6.85 -11.69
N LYS A 66 8.43 -7.44 -12.49
CA LYS A 66 8.67 -7.75 -13.91
C LYS A 66 8.86 -6.49 -14.74
N LEU A 67 7.97 -5.50 -14.59
CA LEU A 67 8.00 -4.24 -15.35
C LEU A 67 9.30 -3.46 -15.09
N MET A 68 9.71 -3.38 -13.83
CA MET A 68 10.90 -2.66 -13.39
C MET A 68 12.19 -3.49 -13.53
N LYS A 69 12.10 -4.74 -13.98
CA LYS A 69 13.22 -5.69 -14.12
C LYS A 69 14.05 -5.80 -12.83
N LEU A 70 13.36 -5.80 -11.67
CA LEU A 70 14.04 -5.86 -10.38
C LEU A 70 14.56 -7.27 -10.11
N ASN A 71 15.83 -7.34 -9.73
CA ASN A 71 16.45 -8.53 -9.15
C ASN A 71 16.29 -8.52 -7.62
N ASN A 72 16.69 -9.60 -6.95
CA ASN A 72 16.73 -9.64 -5.50
C ASN A 72 17.80 -8.66 -4.98
N GLY A 73 17.36 -7.53 -4.45
CA GLY A 73 18.21 -6.41 -4.02
C GLY A 73 17.96 -6.01 -2.56
N GLY A 74 17.55 -6.95 -1.72
CA GLY A 74 17.27 -6.70 -0.31
C GLY A 74 16.00 -5.86 -0.07
N PRO A 75 15.89 -5.27 1.11
CA PRO A 75 14.74 -4.46 1.53
C PRO A 75 14.43 -3.28 0.59
N SER A 76 15.44 -2.70 -0.07
CA SER A 76 15.26 -1.58 -1.00
C SER A 76 14.45 -1.97 -2.24
N SER A 77 14.57 -3.22 -2.72
CA SER A 77 13.73 -3.72 -3.81
C SER A 77 12.26 -3.83 -3.39
N VAL A 78 12.01 -4.26 -2.15
CA VAL A 78 10.65 -4.32 -1.59
C VAL A 78 10.05 -2.90 -1.49
N LEU A 79 10.83 -1.95 -0.96
CA LEU A 79 10.40 -0.55 -0.86
C LEU A 79 10.14 0.08 -2.23
N THR A 80 10.99 -0.24 -3.21
CA THR A 80 10.79 0.20 -4.61
C THR A 80 9.45 -0.32 -5.15
N VAL A 81 9.16 -1.61 -5.00
CA VAL A 81 7.87 -2.16 -5.45
C VAL A 81 6.71 -1.50 -4.69
N LEU A 82 6.84 -1.34 -3.37
CA LEU A 82 5.83 -0.68 -2.55
C LEU A 82 5.51 0.73 -3.05
N SER A 83 6.52 1.49 -3.49
CA SER A 83 6.34 2.86 -4.02
C SER A 83 5.51 2.92 -5.31
N PHE A 84 5.47 1.83 -6.07
CA PHE A 84 4.72 1.74 -7.33
C PHE A 84 3.39 0.99 -7.20
N MET A 85 3.04 0.52 -6.00
CA MET A 85 1.72 -0.09 -5.78
C MET A 85 0.60 0.91 -6.06
N SER A 86 -0.53 0.42 -6.56
CA SER A 86 -1.66 1.25 -7.00
C SER A 86 -2.14 2.24 -5.94
N TRP A 87 -2.08 1.90 -4.66
CA TRP A 87 -2.47 2.81 -3.57
C TRP A 87 -1.41 3.85 -3.19
N GLN A 88 -0.17 3.71 -3.67
CA GLN A 88 0.95 4.62 -3.36
C GLN A 88 1.27 5.61 -4.47
N LEU A 89 1.08 5.19 -5.73
CA LEU A 89 1.58 5.90 -6.91
C LEU A 89 1.08 7.36 -7.04
N ALA A 90 -0.15 7.64 -6.62
CA ALA A 90 -0.73 8.99 -6.71
C ALA A 90 -0.18 9.97 -5.67
N SER A 91 0.32 9.46 -4.55
CA SER A 91 0.84 10.26 -3.44
C SER A 91 1.77 9.37 -2.63
N PRO A 92 3.07 9.67 -2.58
CA PRO A 92 3.96 9.00 -1.64
C PRO A 92 3.38 9.17 -0.24
N LEU A 93 3.00 8.07 0.39
CA LEU A 93 2.30 8.11 1.67
C LEU A 93 3.23 7.82 2.84
N PHE A 94 4.46 7.40 2.56
CA PHE A 94 5.44 7.07 3.61
C PHE A 94 6.72 7.91 3.48
N GLU A 95 7.38 8.06 4.60
CA GLU A 95 8.70 8.65 4.74
C GLU A 95 9.67 7.61 5.26
N ILE A 96 10.95 7.72 4.86
CA ILE A 96 12.02 6.83 5.28
C ILE A 96 12.72 7.47 6.47
N GLU A 97 12.82 6.74 7.58
CA GLU A 97 13.55 7.15 8.79
C GLU A 97 14.98 6.60 8.78
N GLU A 98 15.15 5.36 8.34
CA GLU A 98 16.44 4.69 8.26
C GLU A 98 16.51 3.89 6.97
N GLU A 99 17.60 4.04 6.22
CA GLU A 99 17.85 3.27 5.01
C GLU A 99 19.28 2.73 5.02
N GLY A 100 19.39 1.41 5.04
CA GLY A 100 20.64 0.68 4.96
C GLY A 100 20.53 -0.52 4.00
N PRO A 101 21.64 -1.19 3.68
CA PRO A 101 21.64 -2.30 2.72
C PRO A 101 20.77 -3.48 3.19
N ASP A 102 20.72 -3.73 4.49
CA ASP A 102 20.06 -4.89 5.08
C ASP A 102 18.84 -4.52 5.93
N ARG A 103 18.57 -3.24 6.11
CA ARG A 103 17.48 -2.74 6.95
C ARG A 103 16.95 -1.40 6.47
N ILE A 104 15.62 -1.26 6.45
CA ILE A 104 14.91 -0.02 6.16
C ILE A 104 13.81 0.16 7.21
N ILE A 105 13.72 1.36 7.77
CA ILE A 105 12.58 1.80 8.60
C ILE A 105 11.85 2.90 7.86
N PHE A 106 10.54 2.74 7.72
CA PHE A 106 9.67 3.74 7.10
C PHE A 106 8.37 3.89 7.88
N TYR A 107 7.76 5.06 7.77
CA TYR A 107 6.53 5.38 8.49
C TYR A 107 5.56 6.19 7.62
N TYR A 108 4.30 6.21 8.03
CA TYR A 108 3.24 6.97 7.38
C TYR A 108 2.84 8.15 8.27
N PRO A 109 3.27 9.39 7.92
CA PRO A 109 2.90 10.58 8.70
C PRO A 109 1.41 10.91 8.58
N ARG A 110 0.80 10.51 7.48
CA ARG A 110 -0.63 10.69 7.21
C ARG A 110 -1.28 9.38 6.79
N CYS A 111 -2.56 9.21 7.14
CA CYS A 111 -3.34 8.04 6.73
C CYS A 111 -4.76 8.46 6.31
N ALA A 112 -5.02 8.45 5.01
CA ALA A 112 -6.32 8.84 4.46
C ALA A 112 -7.48 8.00 5.02
N VAL A 113 -7.25 6.71 5.30
CA VAL A 113 -8.24 5.83 5.89
C VAL A 113 -8.64 6.33 7.28
N HIS A 114 -7.68 6.57 8.17
CA HIS A 114 -7.97 7.03 9.54
C HIS A 114 -8.45 8.48 9.56
N GLU A 115 -7.90 9.35 8.71
CA GLU A 115 -8.40 10.74 8.57
C GLU A 115 -9.87 10.75 8.14
N SER A 116 -10.24 9.92 7.15
CA SER A 116 -11.63 9.80 6.71
C SER A 116 -12.54 9.21 7.79
N ARG A 117 -12.09 8.16 8.49
CA ARG A 117 -12.87 7.54 9.57
C ARG A 117 -13.08 8.50 10.73
N ASN A 118 -12.05 9.22 11.15
CA ASN A 118 -12.16 10.24 12.19
C ASN A 118 -13.15 11.36 11.80
N LYS A 119 -13.06 11.86 10.55
CA LYS A 119 -13.99 12.88 10.03
C LYS A 119 -15.45 12.42 10.06
N ASN A 120 -15.69 11.13 9.86
CA ASN A 120 -17.02 10.54 9.81
C ASN A 120 -17.42 9.85 11.12
N ASN A 121 -16.70 10.06 12.24
CA ASN A 121 -16.95 9.45 13.56
C ASN A 121 -17.06 7.93 13.50
N LYS A 122 -16.32 7.29 12.60
CA LYS A 122 -16.27 5.82 12.47
C LYS A 122 -15.22 5.21 13.41
N PRO A 123 -15.40 3.97 13.87
CA PRO A 123 -14.40 3.26 14.67
C PRO A 123 -13.03 3.18 13.97
N VAL A 124 -11.95 3.09 14.76
CA VAL A 124 -10.60 2.91 14.24
C VAL A 124 -10.53 1.63 13.40
N PHE A 125 -9.94 1.73 12.21
CA PHE A 125 -9.71 0.57 11.35
C PHE A 125 -8.54 -0.26 11.89
N PRO A 126 -8.73 -1.57 12.17
CA PRO A 126 -7.70 -2.43 12.76
C PRO A 126 -6.70 -2.91 11.69
N CYS A 127 -5.94 -1.98 11.10
CA CYS A 127 -5.12 -2.25 9.91
C CYS A 127 -3.83 -3.03 10.17
N LYS A 128 -3.37 -3.21 11.42
CA LYS A 128 -2.10 -3.86 11.76
C LYS A 128 -1.92 -5.24 11.10
N THR A 129 -2.89 -6.13 11.33
CA THR A 129 -2.84 -7.50 10.78
C THR A 129 -2.90 -7.49 9.26
N MET A 130 -3.78 -6.67 8.68
CA MET A 130 -3.92 -6.55 7.23
C MET A 130 -2.64 -6.02 6.59
N LYS A 131 -2.11 -4.92 7.11
CA LYS A 131 -0.91 -4.28 6.57
C LYS A 131 0.32 -5.16 6.71
N LEU A 132 0.46 -5.87 7.84
CA LEU A 132 1.57 -6.83 8.03
C LEU A 132 1.53 -7.95 6.97
N ARG A 133 0.36 -8.56 6.76
CA ARG A 133 0.19 -9.61 5.74
C ARG A 133 0.45 -9.07 4.33
N LEU A 134 -0.08 -7.89 4.03
CA LEU A 134 0.12 -7.22 2.75
C LEU A 134 1.62 -7.01 2.46
N LEU A 135 2.34 -6.40 3.38
CA LEU A 135 3.77 -6.13 3.24
C LEU A 135 4.59 -7.42 3.17
N SER A 136 4.25 -8.43 4.00
CA SER A 136 4.91 -9.74 3.97
C SER A 136 4.69 -10.46 2.64
N ASN A 137 3.49 -10.37 2.06
CA ASN A 137 3.19 -10.95 0.75
C ASN A 137 3.98 -10.25 -0.37
N ILE A 138 4.10 -8.92 -0.32
CA ILE A 138 4.95 -8.17 -1.25
C ILE A 138 6.41 -8.60 -1.10
N ALA A 139 6.93 -8.65 0.13
CA ALA A 139 8.30 -9.06 0.41
C ALA A 139 8.59 -10.48 -0.11
N SER A 140 7.69 -11.44 0.13
CA SER A 140 7.86 -12.83 -0.33
C SER A 140 7.99 -12.97 -1.86
N VAL A 141 7.37 -12.07 -2.62
CA VAL A 141 7.46 -12.03 -4.09
C VAL A 141 8.73 -11.34 -4.55
N VAL A 142 9.12 -10.28 -3.87
CA VAL A 142 10.18 -9.37 -4.36
C VAL A 142 11.56 -9.80 -3.87
N GLU A 143 11.70 -10.02 -2.57
CA GLU A 143 12.92 -10.49 -1.91
C GLU A 143 12.52 -11.40 -0.73
N PRO A 144 12.45 -12.74 -0.95
CA PRO A 144 11.94 -13.68 0.04
C PRO A 144 12.70 -13.71 1.39
N ARG A 145 13.94 -13.20 1.42
CA ARG A 145 14.73 -13.08 2.65
C ARG A 145 14.35 -11.86 3.49
N THR A 146 13.51 -10.96 2.95
CA THR A 146 13.09 -9.78 3.71
C THR A 146 12.02 -10.13 4.71
N VAL A 147 12.32 -9.87 5.98
CA VAL A 147 11.39 -9.97 7.11
C VAL A 147 10.72 -8.61 7.31
N VAL A 148 9.39 -8.63 7.47
CA VAL A 148 8.60 -7.44 7.77
C VAL A 148 8.23 -7.42 9.25
N ARG A 149 8.51 -6.30 9.93
CA ARG A 149 8.09 -6.07 11.31
C ARG A 149 7.22 -4.82 11.42
N CYS A 150 6.21 -4.91 12.25
CA CYS A 150 5.38 -3.78 12.62
C CYS A 150 5.91 -3.16 13.91
N ASN A 151 6.47 -1.97 13.82
CA ASN A 151 6.94 -1.25 15.02
C ASN A 151 5.77 -0.55 15.73
N GLN A 152 4.81 -0.05 14.94
CA GLN A 152 3.57 0.57 15.44
C GLN A 152 2.52 0.59 14.31
N CYS A 153 1.27 0.26 14.63
CA CYS A 153 0.15 0.40 13.68
C CYS A 153 -1.19 0.27 14.43
N PRO A 154 -2.25 1.01 14.06
CA PRO A 154 -3.57 0.83 14.64
C PRO A 154 -4.05 -0.63 14.58
N PRO A 155 -4.65 -1.17 15.66
CA PRO A 155 -5.25 -0.46 16.79
C PRO A 155 -4.29 -0.13 17.96
N ASP A 156 -2.97 -0.27 17.79
CA ASP A 156 -2.03 0.21 18.83
C ASP A 156 -2.29 1.69 19.12
N PRO A 157 -2.04 2.18 20.35
CA PRO A 157 -2.19 3.58 20.68
C PRO A 157 -1.39 4.48 19.71
N PRO A 158 -1.97 5.61 19.28
CA PRO A 158 -1.28 6.50 18.34
C PRO A 158 -0.02 7.08 18.98
N GLN A 159 1.00 7.28 18.17
CA GLN A 159 2.21 8.01 18.52
C GLN A 159 2.25 9.35 17.80
N GLU A 160 2.98 10.30 18.37
CA GLU A 160 3.12 11.63 17.76
C GLU A 160 3.90 11.54 16.44
N GLY A 161 3.40 12.24 15.42
CA GLY A 161 4.08 12.41 14.14
C GLY A 161 3.80 11.33 13.09
N PHE A 162 3.19 10.19 13.45
CA PHE A 162 2.87 9.16 12.45
C PHE A 162 1.71 8.23 12.86
N TRP A 163 1.09 7.62 11.85
CA TRP A 163 0.03 6.62 12.05
C TRP A 163 0.55 5.21 12.20
N CYS A 164 1.55 4.83 11.41
CA CYS A 164 2.17 3.52 11.52
C CYS A 164 3.63 3.54 11.06
N LYS A 165 4.43 2.65 11.63
CA LYS A 165 5.86 2.50 11.37
C LYS A 165 6.20 1.03 11.16
N TRP A 166 7.06 0.79 10.17
CA TRP A 166 7.38 -0.54 9.67
C TRP A 166 8.88 -0.69 9.47
N GLU A 167 9.34 -1.90 9.65
CA GLU A 167 10.72 -2.30 9.38
C GLU A 167 10.74 -3.41 8.33
N LEU A 168 11.65 -3.27 7.37
CA LEU A 168 12.06 -4.30 6.42
C LEU A 168 13.52 -4.63 6.73
N SER A 169 13.84 -5.88 7.01
CA SER A 169 15.22 -6.32 7.29
C SER A 169 15.52 -7.65 6.62
N LEU A 170 16.79 -7.89 6.25
CA LEU A 170 17.21 -9.22 5.82
C LEU A 170 17.20 -10.18 7.03
N GLY A 171 16.58 -11.35 6.83
CA GLY A 171 16.56 -12.45 7.81
C GLY A 171 17.71 -13.40 7.62
#